data_1fcfeb186d3d92608f26dcdf8c521e6f
#
_entry.id   1fcfeb186d3d92608f26dcdf8c521e6f
#
_cell.length_a   1.000
_cell.length_b   1.000
_cell.length_c   1.000
_cell.angle_alpha   90.00
_cell.angle_beta   90.00
_cell.angle_gamma   90.00
#
_symmetry.space_group_name_H-M   'P 1'
#
loop_
_entity.id
_entity.type
_entity.pdbx_description
1 polymer ?
#
loop_
_entity_poly.entity_id
_entity_poly.type
_entity_poly.pdbx_seq_one_letter_code
_entity_poly.pdbx_strand_id
1 'polypeptide(L)'
;MPTLTPGRVRHGVVFTLKHPEGSPEEADFLKANSELASIPGVEAFEIMREVSPKNPYRFSLVMEFVDRAAYDAYSAHPDHVSFVRDLVVPAVTDFLELDSEAL
;
A
#
# COMPACT_ATOMS: atom_id res chain seq x y z
N MET A 1 -10.85 21.03 0.61
CA MET A 1 -10.01 21.22 -0.60
C MET A 1 -9.33 19.93 -0.99
N PRO A 2 -9.35 19.56 -2.26
CA PRO A 2 -8.60 18.40 -2.72
C PRO A 2 -7.10 18.59 -2.48
N THR A 3 -6.42 17.51 -2.09
CA THR A 3 -4.97 17.52 -1.91
C THR A 3 -4.23 16.92 -3.11
N LEU A 4 -4.93 16.12 -3.91
CA LEU A 4 -4.36 15.52 -5.10
C LEU A 4 -4.42 16.52 -6.26
N THR A 5 -3.28 16.98 -6.72
CA THR A 5 -3.18 17.95 -7.81
C THR A 5 -2.90 17.27 -9.14
N PRO A 6 -3.21 17.94 -10.29
CA PRO A 6 -2.97 17.35 -11.60
C PRO A 6 -1.55 16.86 -11.80
N GLY A 7 -1.41 15.68 -12.39
CA GLY A 7 -0.11 15.03 -12.63
C GLY A 7 0.35 14.10 -11.53
N ARG A 8 -0.13 14.28 -10.31
CA ARG A 8 0.19 13.39 -9.19
C ARG A 8 -0.64 12.11 -9.26
N VAL A 9 -0.08 11.03 -8.71
CA VAL A 9 -0.76 9.73 -8.61
C VAL A 9 -0.95 9.39 -7.14
N ARG A 10 -2.15 8.95 -6.77
CA ARG A 10 -2.41 8.37 -5.45
C ARG A 10 -2.62 6.88 -5.62
N HIS A 11 -1.74 6.10 -5.01
CA HIS A 11 -1.78 4.64 -5.03
C HIS A 11 -2.34 4.14 -3.71
N GLY A 12 -3.39 3.33 -3.78
CA GLY A 12 -3.99 2.71 -2.61
C GLY A 12 -4.15 1.22 -2.80
N VAL A 13 -4.08 0.49 -1.69
CA VAL A 13 -4.34 -0.95 -1.67
C VAL A 13 -5.17 -1.25 -0.44
N VAL A 14 -6.29 -1.94 -0.62
CA VAL A 14 -7.02 -2.57 0.48
C VAL A 14 -6.73 -4.06 0.45
N PHE A 15 -6.50 -4.67 1.62
CA PHE A 15 -6.04 -6.06 1.65
C PHE A 15 -6.41 -6.79 2.94
N THR A 16 -6.35 -8.11 2.86
CA THR A 16 -6.54 -9.02 3.98
C THR A 16 -5.35 -9.98 4.04
N LEU A 17 -4.94 -10.33 5.25
CA LEU A 17 -3.85 -11.27 5.50
C LEU A 17 -4.39 -12.63 5.93
N LYS A 18 -3.63 -13.69 5.65
CA LYS A 18 -3.90 -15.02 6.19
C LYS A 18 -3.67 -15.08 7.70
N HIS A 19 -2.86 -14.18 8.25
CA HIS A 19 -2.54 -14.16 9.67
C HIS A 19 -3.75 -13.77 10.50
N PRO A 20 -3.95 -14.40 11.68
CA PRO A 20 -5.02 -14.02 12.59
C PRO A 20 -4.91 -12.57 13.03
N GLU A 21 -6.05 -11.93 13.24
CA GLU A 21 -6.10 -10.57 13.76
C GLU A 21 -5.42 -10.50 15.13
N GLY A 22 -4.53 -9.51 15.29
CA GLY A 22 -3.78 -9.31 16.52
C GLY A 22 -2.60 -10.25 16.72
N SER A 23 -2.29 -11.11 15.73
CA SER A 23 -1.17 -12.05 15.83
C SER A 23 0.19 -11.35 15.70
N PRO A 24 1.27 -11.94 16.22
CA PRO A 24 2.62 -11.42 15.99
C PRO A 24 2.98 -11.37 14.51
N GLU A 25 2.53 -12.34 13.71
CA GLU A 25 2.77 -12.38 12.27
C GLU A 25 2.10 -11.21 11.55
N GLU A 26 0.89 -10.83 11.96
CA GLU A 26 0.22 -9.64 11.44
C GLU A 26 1.03 -8.39 11.75
N ALA A 27 1.49 -8.24 13.01
CA ALA A 27 2.29 -7.09 13.42
C ALA A 27 3.59 -7.00 12.63
N ASP A 28 4.26 -8.13 12.40
CA ASP A 28 5.49 -8.18 11.61
C ASP A 28 5.25 -7.77 10.17
N PHE A 29 4.15 -8.23 9.56
CA PHE A 29 3.80 -7.83 8.19
C PHE A 29 3.55 -6.32 8.10
N LEU A 30 2.77 -5.76 9.02
CA LEU A 30 2.45 -4.33 9.02
C LEU A 30 3.69 -3.48 9.24
N LYS A 31 4.62 -3.93 10.08
CA LYS A 31 5.90 -3.25 10.27
C LYS A 31 6.73 -3.24 8.99
N ALA A 32 6.87 -4.40 8.34
CA ALA A 32 7.59 -4.49 7.07
C ALA A 32 6.92 -3.63 6.00
N ASN A 33 5.59 -3.61 5.96
CA ASN A 33 4.83 -2.77 5.03
C ASN A 33 5.14 -1.28 5.26
N SER A 34 5.29 -0.85 6.51
CA SER A 34 5.62 0.55 6.82
C SER A 34 6.99 0.98 6.28
N GLU A 35 7.90 0.05 6.05
CA GLU A 35 9.22 0.33 5.51
C GLU A 35 9.19 0.76 4.03
N LEU A 36 8.10 0.48 3.32
CA LEU A 36 7.90 0.98 1.96
C LEU A 36 7.92 2.50 1.89
N ALA A 37 7.60 3.18 2.98
CA ALA A 37 7.66 4.65 3.05
C ALA A 37 9.06 5.21 2.79
N SER A 38 10.10 4.41 2.96
CA SER A 38 11.51 4.81 2.74
C SER A 38 11.95 4.65 1.29
N ILE A 39 11.16 4.04 0.43
CA ILE A 39 11.51 3.91 -0.99
C ILE A 39 11.45 5.29 -1.65
N PRO A 40 12.45 5.66 -2.48
CA PRO A 40 12.46 6.97 -3.12
C PRO A 40 11.17 7.26 -3.89
N GLY A 41 10.66 8.47 -3.77
CA GLY A 41 9.45 8.93 -4.44
C GLY A 41 8.16 8.74 -3.67
N VAL A 42 8.16 7.91 -2.62
CA VAL A 42 6.97 7.70 -1.80
C VAL A 42 6.70 8.92 -0.93
N GLU A 43 5.49 9.46 -1.02
CA GLU A 43 5.01 10.60 -0.24
C GLU A 43 3.68 10.26 0.41
N ALA A 44 3.36 10.96 1.52
CA ALA A 44 2.07 10.84 2.21
C ALA A 44 1.66 9.40 2.50
N PHE A 45 2.61 8.58 2.94
CA PHE A 45 2.37 7.16 3.21
C PHE A 45 1.57 6.99 4.50
N GLU A 46 0.48 6.20 4.42
CA GLU A 46 -0.29 5.80 5.59
C GLU A 46 -0.76 4.36 5.46
N ILE A 47 -0.77 3.64 6.58
CA ILE A 47 -1.44 2.35 6.72
C ILE A 47 -2.58 2.53 7.71
N MET A 48 -3.75 2.02 7.35
CA MET A 48 -4.97 2.22 8.11
C MET A 48 -5.72 0.90 8.29
N ARG A 49 -6.56 0.83 9.32
CA ARG A 49 -7.53 -0.23 9.47
C ARG A 49 -8.75 0.10 8.63
N GLU A 50 -9.16 -0.85 7.77
CA GLU A 50 -10.40 -0.71 7.03
C GLU A 50 -11.57 -1.05 7.97
N VAL A 51 -12.53 -0.14 8.07
CA VAL A 51 -13.63 -0.27 9.03
C VAL A 51 -15.02 -0.34 8.40
N SER A 52 -15.10 -0.33 7.06
CA SER A 52 -16.41 -0.47 6.40
C SER A 52 -16.90 -1.91 6.48
N PRO A 53 -18.14 -2.14 6.93
CA PRO A 53 -18.71 -3.49 6.90
C PRO A 53 -19.13 -3.94 5.50
N LYS A 54 -18.97 -3.07 4.49
CA LYS A 54 -19.42 -3.34 3.12
C LYS A 54 -18.38 -4.01 2.25
N ASN A 55 -17.21 -4.31 2.80
CA ASN A 55 -16.17 -5.05 2.08
C ASN A 55 -15.43 -5.98 3.04
N PRO A 56 -14.71 -7.00 2.51
CA PRO A 56 -14.05 -7.99 3.34
C PRO A 56 -12.64 -7.61 3.77
N TYR A 57 -12.15 -6.43 3.38
CA TYR A 57 -10.75 -6.07 3.61
C TYR A 57 -10.52 -5.58 5.02
N ARG A 58 -9.35 -5.89 5.58
CA ARG A 58 -8.98 -5.54 6.95
C ARG A 58 -8.10 -4.31 7.04
N PHE A 59 -7.29 -4.07 6.03
CA PHE A 59 -6.29 -3.01 6.03
C PHE A 59 -6.34 -2.21 4.74
N SER A 60 -5.86 -0.98 4.83
CA SER A 60 -5.73 -0.07 3.71
C SER A 60 -4.37 0.63 3.82
N LEU A 61 -3.69 0.80 2.71
CA LEU A 61 -2.54 1.66 2.64
C LEU A 61 -2.73 2.67 1.50
N VAL A 62 -2.10 3.83 1.65
CA VAL A 62 -2.13 4.87 0.63
C VAL A 62 -0.77 5.56 0.58
N MET A 63 -0.37 5.96 -0.60
CA MET A 63 0.81 6.79 -0.84
C MET A 63 0.60 7.63 -2.08
N GLU A 64 1.38 8.69 -2.22
CA GLU A 64 1.32 9.58 -3.37
C GLU A 64 2.68 9.67 -4.04
N PHE A 65 2.65 9.97 -5.33
CA PHE A 65 3.84 10.18 -6.16
C PHE A 65 3.67 11.49 -6.94
N VAL A 66 4.77 12.19 -7.15
CA VAL A 66 4.75 13.48 -7.85
C VAL A 66 4.25 13.34 -9.28
N ASP A 67 4.50 12.18 -9.91
CA ASP A 67 4.05 11.87 -11.26
C ASP A 67 4.05 10.36 -11.49
N ARG A 68 3.60 9.96 -12.68
CA ARG A 68 3.54 8.55 -13.06
C ARG A 68 4.93 7.91 -13.13
N ALA A 69 5.93 8.65 -13.56
CA ALA A 69 7.30 8.13 -13.64
C ALA A 69 7.82 7.74 -12.26
N ALA A 70 7.54 8.55 -11.24
CA ALA A 70 7.92 8.24 -9.86
C ALA A 70 7.21 6.99 -9.34
N TYR A 71 5.92 6.82 -9.68
CA TYR A 71 5.19 5.61 -9.33
C TYR A 71 5.79 4.37 -10.01
N ASP A 72 6.08 4.47 -11.30
CA ASP A 72 6.67 3.35 -12.04
C ASP A 72 8.03 2.96 -11.47
N ALA A 73 8.84 3.94 -11.09
CA ALA A 73 10.15 3.71 -10.45
C ALA A 73 10.00 3.00 -9.10
N TYR A 74 9.02 3.39 -8.29
CA TYR A 74 8.69 2.71 -7.05
C TYR A 74 8.30 1.25 -7.30
N SER A 75 7.42 1.01 -8.25
CA SER A 75 6.95 -0.35 -8.57
C SER A 75 8.10 -1.27 -8.98
N ALA A 76 9.09 -0.74 -9.70
CA ALA A 76 10.24 -1.48 -10.17
C ALA A 76 11.41 -1.51 -9.17
N HIS A 77 11.33 -0.75 -8.08
CA HIS A 77 12.42 -0.68 -7.11
C HIS A 77 12.67 -2.04 -6.46
N PRO A 78 13.95 -2.46 -6.30
CA PRO A 78 14.26 -3.78 -5.72
C PRO A 78 13.61 -4.03 -4.36
N ASP A 79 13.50 -3.02 -3.51
CA ASP A 79 12.90 -3.17 -2.18
C ASP A 79 11.39 -3.45 -2.28
N HIS A 80 10.70 -2.82 -3.24
CA HIS A 80 9.29 -3.12 -3.50
C HIS A 80 9.12 -4.52 -4.08
N VAL A 81 9.93 -4.89 -5.06
CA VAL A 81 9.88 -6.21 -5.70
C VAL A 81 10.13 -7.32 -4.67
N SER A 82 11.13 -7.14 -3.81
CA SER A 82 11.43 -8.10 -2.73
C SER A 82 10.31 -8.22 -1.73
N PHE A 83 9.72 -7.09 -1.32
CA PHE A 83 8.60 -7.08 -0.40
C PHE A 83 7.41 -7.86 -0.95
N VAL A 84 7.06 -7.63 -2.22
CA VAL A 84 5.95 -8.33 -2.86
C VAL A 84 6.23 -9.83 -2.93
N ARG A 85 7.40 -10.21 -3.42
CA ARG A 85 7.77 -11.62 -3.58
C ARG A 85 7.82 -12.37 -2.24
N ASP A 86 8.44 -11.77 -1.23
CA ASP A 86 8.80 -12.48 -0.01
C ASP A 86 7.72 -12.37 1.07
N LEU A 87 6.90 -11.32 1.07
CA LEU A 87 5.93 -11.05 2.12
C LEU A 87 4.48 -10.99 1.62
N VAL A 88 4.21 -10.29 0.53
CA VAL A 88 2.85 -10.13 0.02
C VAL A 88 2.32 -11.44 -0.55
N VAL A 89 3.06 -12.04 -1.47
CA VAL A 89 2.61 -13.28 -2.14
C VAL A 89 2.29 -14.38 -1.11
N PRO A 90 3.12 -14.63 -0.07
CA PRO A 90 2.80 -15.65 0.90
C PRO A 90 1.67 -15.30 1.88
N ALA A 91 1.42 -14.02 2.16
CA ALA A 91 0.59 -13.61 3.29
C ALA A 91 -0.73 -12.93 2.92
N VAL A 92 -0.81 -12.25 1.79
CA VAL A 92 -2.03 -11.55 1.37
C VAL A 92 -2.97 -12.54 0.67
N THR A 93 -4.18 -12.66 1.21
CA THR A 93 -5.18 -13.60 0.67
C THR A 93 -6.12 -12.93 -0.31
N ASP A 94 -6.31 -11.61 -0.20
CA ASP A 94 -7.22 -10.87 -1.04
C ASP A 94 -6.80 -9.40 -1.05
N PHE A 95 -6.86 -8.73 -2.19
CA PHE A 95 -6.50 -7.32 -2.29
C PHE A 95 -7.18 -6.65 -3.50
N LEU A 96 -7.25 -5.31 -3.43
CA LEU A 96 -7.73 -4.48 -4.53
C LEU A 96 -6.84 -3.24 -4.59
N GLU A 97 -6.30 -2.94 -5.77
CA GLU A 97 -5.54 -1.71 -6.01
C GLU A 97 -6.45 -0.59 -6.51
N LEU A 98 -6.18 0.61 -6.03
CA LEU A 98 -6.89 1.83 -6.42
C LEU A 98 -5.84 2.89 -6.78
N ASP A 99 -5.64 3.12 -8.06
CA ASP A 99 -4.71 4.14 -8.55
C ASP A 99 -5.52 5.31 -9.12
N SER A 100 -5.30 6.49 -8.58
CA SER A 100 -6.14 7.65 -8.85
C SER A 100 -5.31 8.87 -9.26
N GLU A 101 -5.90 9.68 -10.14
CA GLU A 101 -5.40 10.99 -10.53
C GLU A 101 -6.48 12.03 -10.23
N ALA A 102 -6.08 13.31 -10.16
CA ALA A 102 -7.06 14.39 -10.09
C ALA A 102 -7.90 14.42 -11.37
N LEU A 103 -9.19 14.75 -11.22
CA LEU A 103 -10.10 14.89 -12.34
C LEU A 103 -9.75 16.06 -13.26
#